data_f10c52a1d17331974b8043f360b4d8f5
#
_entry.id   f10c52a1d17331974b8043f360b4d8f5
#
_cell.length_a   1.000
_cell.length_b   1.000
_cell.length_c   1.000
_cell.angle_alpha   90.00
_cell.angle_beta   90.00
_cell.angle_gamma   90.00
#
_symmetry.space_group_name_H-M   'P 1'
#
loop_
_entity.id
_entity.type
_entity.pdbx_description
1 polymer ?
#
loop_
_entity_poly.entity_id
_entity_poly.type
_entity_poly.pdbx_seq_one_letter_code
_entity_poly.pdbx_strand_id
1 'polypeptide(L)'
;ELEHARRRGATIMAEVTGFAETFDAHSMMSLAPGGEQIERMLRAALADAGVGVHEVDYINAHGTGTKNNDETEAEIIGRVFGKSVRVNSTKSLLGHTIGASGAIEILVTALSLRDQTTHICRNLDAPLRDLNFVRAAGQFDLRVGLSQSFAFGGHNAAVVLRRFG
;
A
#
# COMPACT_ATOMS: atom_id res chain seq x y z
N GLU A 1 7.96 18.03 8.81
CA GLU A 1 8.33 18.85 7.67
C GLU A 1 9.84 18.68 7.42
N LEU A 2 10.27 18.56 6.17
CA LEU A 2 11.62 18.16 5.76
C LEU A 2 12.70 19.09 6.32
N GLU A 3 12.54 20.38 6.17
CA GLU A 3 13.54 21.35 6.64
C GLU A 3 13.67 21.37 8.17
N HIS A 4 12.57 21.10 8.89
CA HIS A 4 12.62 20.91 10.34
C HIS A 4 13.42 19.66 10.71
N ALA A 5 13.19 18.53 10.02
CA ALA A 5 13.93 17.30 10.24
C ALA A 5 15.44 17.48 9.98
N ARG A 6 15.80 18.16 8.88
CA ARG A 6 17.18 18.49 8.53
C ARG A 6 17.87 19.36 9.59
N ARG A 7 17.21 20.44 10.03
CA ARG A 7 17.80 21.37 11.02
C ARG A 7 18.10 20.70 12.37
N ARG A 8 17.31 19.71 12.78
CA ARG A 8 17.56 18.96 14.03
C ARG A 8 18.43 17.71 13.85
N GLY A 9 19.00 17.49 12.65
CA GLY A 9 19.85 16.33 12.36
C GLY A 9 19.13 14.99 12.45
N ALA A 10 17.82 14.94 12.17
CA ALA A 10 17.06 13.70 12.25
C ALA A 10 17.45 12.71 11.15
N THR A 11 17.51 11.42 11.48
CA THR A 11 17.54 10.38 10.49
C THR A 11 16.19 10.30 9.78
N ILE A 12 16.16 10.65 8.48
CA ILE A 12 14.95 10.61 7.67
C ILE A 12 14.84 9.22 7.06
N MET A 13 13.76 8.51 7.33
CA MET A 13 13.54 7.13 6.82
C MET A 13 12.94 7.12 5.43
N ALA A 14 11.95 7.98 5.21
CA ALA A 14 11.25 8.13 3.94
C ALA A 14 10.56 9.50 3.90
N GLU A 15 10.10 9.89 2.75
CA GLU A 15 9.30 11.09 2.52
C GLU A 15 7.87 10.68 2.17
N VAL A 16 6.88 11.28 2.82
CA VAL A 16 5.47 11.16 2.42
C VAL A 16 5.24 12.17 1.30
N THR A 17 5.04 11.68 0.10
CA THR A 17 4.97 12.52 -1.11
C THR A 17 3.57 12.70 -1.65
N GLY A 18 2.64 11.81 -1.32
CA GLY A 18 1.27 11.92 -1.79
C GLY A 18 0.27 11.21 -0.91
N PHE A 19 -0.96 11.70 -0.94
CA PHE A 19 -2.10 11.16 -0.21
C PHE A 19 -3.38 11.36 -1.00
N ALA A 20 -4.28 10.40 -0.91
CA ALA A 20 -5.66 10.57 -1.35
C ALA A 20 -6.63 9.72 -0.53
N GLU A 21 -7.86 10.17 -0.48
CA GLU A 21 -8.97 9.42 0.07
C GLU A 21 -10.19 9.49 -0.85
N THR A 22 -11.01 8.47 -0.82
CA THR A 22 -12.30 8.40 -1.50
C THR A 22 -13.31 7.67 -0.63
N PHE A 23 -14.56 7.71 -1.07
CA PHE A 23 -15.65 7.08 -0.34
C PHE A 23 -16.52 6.27 -1.31
N ASP A 24 -16.75 4.98 -1.02
CA ASP A 24 -17.49 4.08 -1.89
C ASP A 24 -18.98 4.39 -1.96
N ALA A 25 -19.57 4.89 -0.87
CA ALA A 25 -21.01 5.13 -0.73
C ALA A 25 -21.89 3.92 -1.14
N HIS A 26 -21.37 2.70 -0.89
CA HIS A 26 -22.02 1.45 -1.33
C HIS A 26 -22.55 0.62 -0.16
N SER A 27 -21.70 0.26 0.77
CA SER A 27 -22.03 -0.64 1.88
C SER A 27 -21.26 -0.25 3.14
N MET A 28 -21.86 -0.55 4.31
CA MET A 28 -21.16 -0.37 5.58
C MET A 28 -20.01 -1.38 5.79
N MET A 29 -20.07 -2.54 5.14
CA MET A 29 -19.18 -3.68 5.44
C MET A 29 -18.37 -4.16 4.24
N SER A 30 -18.83 -3.91 3.02
CA SER A 30 -18.26 -4.49 1.79
C SER A 30 -17.73 -3.39 0.87
N LEU A 31 -16.63 -3.67 0.20
CA LEU A 31 -16.13 -2.84 -0.88
C LEU A 31 -17.14 -2.79 -2.04
N ALA A 32 -17.20 -1.68 -2.73
CA ALA A 32 -18.02 -1.53 -3.93
C ALA A 32 -17.52 -2.48 -5.03
N PRO A 33 -18.44 -3.20 -5.71
CA PRO A 33 -18.07 -4.04 -6.85
C PRO A 33 -17.30 -3.25 -7.90
N GLY A 34 -16.23 -3.84 -8.46
CA GLY A 34 -15.37 -3.19 -9.44
C GLY A 34 -14.37 -2.17 -8.87
N GLY A 35 -14.56 -1.69 -7.64
CA GLY A 35 -13.61 -0.86 -6.91
C GLY A 35 -13.22 0.46 -7.58
N GLU A 36 -14.15 1.10 -8.28
CA GLU A 36 -13.88 2.36 -9.01
C GLU A 36 -13.34 3.48 -8.11
N GLN A 37 -13.89 3.60 -6.89
CA GLN A 37 -13.42 4.61 -5.94
C GLN A 37 -12.02 4.30 -5.41
N ILE A 38 -11.68 3.03 -5.25
CA ILE A 38 -10.32 2.60 -4.87
C ILE A 38 -9.34 2.94 -6.00
N GLU A 39 -9.67 2.63 -7.26
CA GLU A 39 -8.83 3.02 -8.39
C GLU A 39 -8.65 4.53 -8.47
N ARG A 40 -9.72 5.30 -8.29
CA ARG A 40 -9.68 6.77 -8.27
C ARG A 40 -8.75 7.28 -7.16
N MET A 41 -8.84 6.72 -5.96
CA MET A 41 -7.96 7.04 -4.83
C MET A 41 -6.49 6.78 -5.19
N LEU A 42 -6.17 5.61 -5.74
CA LEU A 42 -4.80 5.26 -6.13
C LEU A 42 -4.23 6.25 -7.14
N ARG A 43 -4.99 6.55 -8.20
CA ARG A 43 -4.57 7.52 -9.22
C ARG A 43 -4.41 8.94 -8.66
N ALA A 44 -5.29 9.35 -7.75
CA ALA A 44 -5.22 10.65 -7.10
C ALA A 44 -3.99 10.76 -6.17
N ALA A 45 -3.68 9.72 -5.38
CA ALA A 45 -2.50 9.69 -4.53
C ALA A 45 -1.19 9.74 -5.34
N LEU A 46 -1.14 9.02 -6.47
CA LEU A 46 0.00 9.06 -7.38
C LEU A 46 0.15 10.43 -8.05
N ALA A 47 -0.95 11.04 -8.46
CA ALA A 47 -0.94 12.39 -9.04
C ALA A 47 -0.46 13.44 -8.03
N ASP A 48 -0.91 13.36 -6.76
CA ASP A 48 -0.46 14.22 -5.67
C ASP A 48 1.05 14.05 -5.40
N ALA A 49 1.54 12.81 -5.49
CA ALA A 49 2.96 12.49 -5.36
C ALA A 49 3.83 12.88 -6.58
N GLY A 50 3.22 13.22 -7.71
CA GLY A 50 3.94 13.40 -8.98
C GLY A 50 4.62 12.11 -9.48
N VAL A 51 3.99 10.94 -9.26
CA VAL A 51 4.55 9.62 -9.55
C VAL A 51 3.69 8.89 -10.58
N GLY A 52 4.32 8.30 -11.58
CA GLY A 52 3.65 7.41 -12.54
C GLY A 52 3.42 6.01 -11.95
N VAL A 53 2.40 5.31 -12.43
CA VAL A 53 2.07 3.95 -11.95
C VAL A 53 3.24 2.97 -12.08
N HIS A 54 4.08 3.14 -13.09
CA HIS A 54 5.23 2.28 -13.38
C HIS A 54 6.45 2.57 -12.48
N GLU A 55 6.41 3.66 -11.71
CA GLU A 55 7.47 4.05 -10.78
C GLU A 55 7.24 3.46 -9.37
N VAL A 56 6.06 2.87 -9.12
CA VAL A 56 5.76 2.23 -7.84
C VAL A 56 6.42 0.85 -7.79
N ASP A 57 7.36 0.67 -6.86
CA ASP A 57 8.12 -0.57 -6.69
C ASP A 57 7.46 -1.56 -5.74
N TYR A 58 6.67 -1.05 -4.78
CA TYR A 58 6.12 -1.82 -3.68
C TYR A 58 4.75 -1.31 -3.21
N ILE A 59 3.83 -2.23 -2.98
CA ILE A 59 2.51 -1.97 -2.39
C ILE A 59 2.36 -2.80 -1.12
N ASN A 60 2.13 -2.11 0.00
CA ASN A 60 1.61 -2.71 1.22
C ASN A 60 0.08 -2.65 1.14
N ALA A 61 -0.50 -3.78 0.76
CA ALA A 61 -1.92 -3.92 0.51
C ALA A 61 -2.72 -3.93 1.83
N HIS A 62 -3.98 -3.53 1.76
CA HIS A 62 -4.91 -3.68 2.87
C HIS A 62 -5.03 -5.15 3.29
N GLY A 63 -5.27 -6.07 2.36
CA GLY A 63 -5.05 -7.50 2.47
C GLY A 63 -5.57 -8.14 3.75
N THR A 64 -6.89 -8.07 3.98
CA THR A 64 -7.52 -8.56 5.22
C THR A 64 -7.65 -10.09 5.31
N GLY A 65 -7.40 -10.80 4.22
CA GLY A 65 -7.65 -12.25 4.14
C GLY A 65 -9.14 -12.61 3.95
N THR A 66 -9.98 -11.63 3.67
CA THR A 66 -11.39 -11.86 3.34
C THR A 66 -11.60 -11.91 1.84
N LYS A 67 -12.46 -12.83 1.37
CA LYS A 67 -12.67 -13.05 -0.06
C LYS A 67 -13.05 -11.76 -0.80
N ASN A 68 -14.02 -11.00 -0.29
CA ASN A 68 -14.48 -9.77 -0.94
C ASN A 68 -13.37 -8.73 -1.07
N ASN A 69 -12.60 -8.48 0.02
CA ASN A 69 -11.49 -7.55 -0.02
C ASN A 69 -10.42 -8.01 -1.01
N ASP A 70 -9.94 -9.23 -0.83
CA ASP A 70 -8.76 -9.72 -1.54
C ASP A 70 -9.02 -9.88 -3.04
N GLU A 71 -10.23 -10.29 -3.46
CA GLU A 71 -10.62 -10.32 -4.88
C GLU A 71 -10.64 -8.92 -5.49
N THR A 72 -11.33 -7.97 -4.84
CA THR A 72 -11.47 -6.60 -5.35
C THR A 72 -10.13 -5.88 -5.36
N GLU A 73 -9.39 -5.94 -4.27
CA GLU A 73 -8.08 -5.28 -4.15
C GLU A 73 -7.06 -5.82 -5.17
N ALA A 74 -6.94 -7.15 -5.27
CA ALA A 74 -6.00 -7.77 -6.21
C ALA A 74 -6.36 -7.48 -7.67
N GLU A 75 -7.66 -7.40 -8.00
CA GLU A 75 -8.11 -7.01 -9.34
C GLU A 75 -7.70 -5.55 -9.65
N ILE A 76 -7.92 -4.63 -8.72
CA ILE A 76 -7.57 -3.22 -8.92
C ILE A 76 -6.05 -3.04 -9.01
N ILE A 77 -5.28 -3.68 -8.14
CA ILE A 77 -3.80 -3.63 -8.20
C ILE A 77 -3.33 -4.12 -9.58
N GLY A 78 -3.85 -5.24 -10.06
CA GLY A 78 -3.52 -5.77 -11.37
C GLY A 78 -3.90 -4.85 -12.52
N ARG A 79 -5.07 -4.19 -12.43
CA ARG A 79 -5.57 -3.25 -13.44
C ARG A 79 -4.77 -1.95 -13.48
N VAL A 80 -4.37 -1.42 -12.32
CA VAL A 80 -3.67 -0.13 -12.23
C VAL A 80 -2.16 -0.29 -12.44
N PHE A 81 -1.52 -1.27 -11.80
CA PHE A 81 -0.06 -1.40 -11.74
C PHE A 81 0.49 -2.57 -12.57
N GLY A 82 -0.38 -3.44 -13.06
CA GLY A 82 0.06 -4.66 -13.75
C GLY A 82 0.66 -5.69 -12.80
N LYS A 83 1.63 -6.47 -13.29
CA LYS A 83 2.23 -7.60 -12.57
C LYS A 83 3.67 -7.35 -12.10
N SER A 84 4.23 -6.18 -12.34
CA SER A 84 5.64 -5.90 -12.00
C SER A 84 5.81 -5.42 -10.57
N VAL A 85 4.86 -4.67 -10.03
CA VAL A 85 4.91 -4.11 -8.68
C VAL A 85 4.89 -5.23 -7.64
N ARG A 86 5.77 -5.13 -6.63
CA ARG A 86 5.79 -6.08 -5.51
C ARG A 86 4.64 -5.81 -4.56
N VAL A 87 3.96 -6.87 -4.13
CA VAL A 87 2.80 -6.76 -3.24
C VAL A 87 2.96 -7.67 -2.04
N ASN A 88 2.66 -7.16 -0.87
CA ASN A 88 2.39 -7.98 0.32
C ASN A 88 1.33 -7.32 1.19
N SER A 89 0.95 -7.97 2.28
CA SER A 89 0.13 -7.39 3.34
C SER A 89 0.78 -7.63 4.69
N THR A 90 0.99 -6.56 5.45
CA THR A 90 1.51 -6.61 6.81
C THR A 90 0.57 -7.38 7.74
N LYS A 91 -0.73 -7.40 7.45
CA LYS A 91 -1.73 -8.17 8.19
C LYS A 91 -1.50 -9.67 8.11
N SER A 92 -0.81 -10.16 7.08
CA SER A 92 -0.44 -11.58 6.97
C SER A 92 0.50 -12.05 8.09
N LEU A 93 1.23 -11.13 8.71
CA LEU A 93 2.15 -11.40 9.84
C LEU A 93 1.59 -11.00 11.20
N LEU A 94 0.94 -9.83 11.28
CA LEU A 94 0.54 -9.21 12.54
C LEU A 94 -0.95 -9.41 12.88
N GLY A 95 -1.75 -9.86 11.91
CA GLY A 95 -3.20 -9.79 12.00
C GLY A 95 -3.73 -8.36 11.77
N HIS A 96 -5.04 -8.20 11.83
CA HIS A 96 -5.67 -6.90 11.65
C HIS A 96 -5.68 -6.11 12.95
N THR A 97 -4.86 -5.07 13.04
CA THR A 97 -4.73 -4.22 14.24
C THR A 97 -5.76 -3.10 14.31
N ILE A 98 -6.85 -3.23 13.54
CA ILE A 98 -8.01 -2.31 13.52
C ILE A 98 -7.56 -0.86 13.29
N GLY A 99 -7.81 0.06 14.23
CA GLY A 99 -7.48 1.48 14.09
C GLY A 99 -5.98 1.80 13.98
N ALA A 100 -5.10 0.88 14.37
CA ALA A 100 -3.66 1.04 14.25
C ALA A 100 -3.09 0.55 12.90
N SER A 101 -3.87 -0.18 12.09
CA SER A 101 -3.39 -0.83 10.86
C SER A 101 -2.70 0.14 9.91
N GLY A 102 -3.35 1.23 9.54
CA GLY A 102 -2.81 2.19 8.59
C GLY A 102 -1.48 2.80 9.04
N ALA A 103 -1.37 3.17 10.32
CA ALA A 103 -0.12 3.71 10.88
C ALA A 103 1.02 2.69 10.85
N ILE A 104 0.74 1.43 11.23
CA ILE A 104 1.73 0.35 11.20
C ILE A 104 2.17 0.07 9.77
N GLU A 105 1.24 0.01 8.82
CA GLU A 105 1.51 -0.28 7.42
C GLU A 105 2.33 0.82 6.75
N ILE A 106 2.07 2.09 7.06
CA ILE A 106 2.90 3.21 6.63
C ILE A 106 4.32 3.09 7.20
N LEU A 107 4.47 2.78 8.50
CA LEU A 107 5.78 2.57 9.11
C LEU A 107 6.54 1.41 8.47
N VAL A 108 5.88 0.27 8.23
CA VAL A 108 6.47 -0.88 7.55
C VAL A 108 6.91 -0.52 6.14
N THR A 109 6.09 0.25 5.41
CA THR A 109 6.44 0.74 4.07
C THR A 109 7.67 1.65 4.11
N ALA A 110 7.73 2.60 5.05
CA ALA A 110 8.89 3.49 5.23
C ALA A 110 10.16 2.71 5.59
N LEU A 111 10.06 1.71 6.47
CA LEU A 111 11.19 0.83 6.82
C LEU A 111 11.63 0.00 5.62
N SER A 112 10.70 -0.52 4.83
CA SER A 112 11.03 -1.27 3.61
C SER A 112 11.80 -0.43 2.60
N LEU A 113 11.42 0.83 2.41
CA LEU A 113 12.14 1.78 1.55
C LEU A 113 13.53 2.10 2.09
N ARG A 114 13.68 2.31 3.39
CA ARG A 114 14.97 2.58 4.03
C ARG A 114 15.92 1.39 3.93
N ASP A 115 15.43 0.20 4.28
CA ASP A 115 16.26 -1.01 4.44
C ASP A 115 16.37 -1.80 3.13
N GLN A 116 15.66 -1.38 2.07
CA GLN A 116 15.67 -2.01 0.74
C GLN A 116 15.27 -3.48 0.78
N THR A 117 14.40 -3.81 1.72
CA THR A 117 13.85 -5.16 1.91
C THR A 117 12.40 -5.05 2.37
N THR A 118 11.62 -6.08 2.18
CA THR A 118 10.28 -6.15 2.72
C THR A 118 9.99 -7.57 3.21
N HIS A 119 9.02 -7.68 4.11
CA HIS A 119 8.59 -8.97 4.63
C HIS A 119 7.83 -9.79 3.57
N ILE A 120 7.78 -11.09 3.76
CA ILE A 120 6.99 -11.99 2.91
C ILE A 120 5.49 -11.85 3.19
N CYS A 121 4.69 -12.14 2.19
CA CYS A 121 3.24 -12.35 2.38
C CYS A 121 3.01 -13.78 2.90
N ARG A 122 2.64 -13.90 4.17
CA ARG A 122 2.36 -15.21 4.80
C ARG A 122 0.97 -15.73 4.42
N ASN A 123 0.77 -17.04 4.57
CA ASN A 123 -0.51 -17.73 4.36
C ASN A 123 -1.11 -17.50 2.96
N LEU A 124 -0.24 -17.35 1.95
CA LEU A 124 -0.63 -17.10 0.56
C LEU A 124 -0.33 -18.35 -0.29
N ASP A 125 -1.07 -19.44 -0.05
CA ASP A 125 -0.87 -20.71 -0.75
C ASP A 125 -1.53 -20.71 -2.13
N ALA A 126 -2.74 -20.13 -2.22
CA ALA A 126 -3.53 -20.04 -3.44
C ALA A 126 -4.00 -18.59 -3.70
N PRO A 127 -3.19 -17.75 -4.33
CA PRO A 127 -3.57 -16.37 -4.61
C PRO A 127 -4.75 -16.29 -5.58
N LEU A 128 -5.68 -15.37 -5.33
CA LEU A 128 -6.87 -15.17 -6.17
C LEU A 128 -6.54 -14.55 -7.54
N ARG A 129 -5.40 -13.88 -7.64
CA ARG A 129 -4.89 -13.27 -8.88
C ARG A 129 -3.38 -13.48 -8.99
N ASP A 130 -2.90 -13.50 -10.21
CA ASP A 130 -1.47 -13.59 -10.52
C ASP A 130 -0.83 -12.19 -10.44
N LEU A 131 -0.33 -11.85 -9.24
CA LEU A 131 0.43 -10.64 -8.95
C LEU A 131 1.83 -11.01 -8.45
N ASN A 132 2.74 -10.04 -8.43
CA ASN A 132 4.11 -10.22 -7.92
C ASN A 132 4.14 -10.19 -6.38
N PHE A 133 3.55 -11.19 -5.75
CA PHE A 133 3.57 -11.31 -4.31
C PHE A 133 4.97 -11.62 -3.78
N VAL A 134 5.38 -10.92 -2.72
CA VAL A 134 6.64 -11.18 -2.03
C VAL A 134 6.53 -12.50 -1.26
N ARG A 135 7.11 -13.56 -1.79
CA ARG A 135 7.07 -14.92 -1.20
C ARG A 135 8.37 -15.33 -0.50
N ALA A 136 9.46 -14.61 -0.77
CA ALA A 136 10.76 -14.82 -0.15
C ALA A 136 11.34 -13.48 0.29
N ALA A 137 12.06 -13.50 1.42
CA ALA A 137 12.85 -12.34 1.84
C ALA A 137 13.99 -12.10 0.84
N GLY A 138 14.33 -10.83 0.63
CA GLY A 138 15.40 -10.45 -0.30
C GLY A 138 15.70 -8.96 -0.24
N GLN A 139 16.77 -8.58 -0.92
CA GLN A 139 17.08 -7.18 -1.19
C GLN A 139 16.39 -6.76 -2.49
N PHE A 140 15.81 -5.57 -2.48
CA PHE A 140 15.07 -5.02 -3.60
C PHE A 140 15.50 -3.56 -3.81
N ASP A 141 15.52 -3.09 -5.06
CA ASP A 141 15.61 -1.64 -5.31
C ASP A 141 14.19 -1.03 -5.17
N LEU A 142 13.93 -0.45 -4.02
CA LEU A 142 12.64 0.15 -3.66
C LEU A 142 12.83 1.66 -3.53
N ARG A 143 12.25 2.43 -4.44
CA ARG A 143 12.29 3.89 -4.47
C ARG A 143 10.96 4.50 -4.05
N VAL A 144 9.86 3.91 -4.54
CA VAL A 144 8.51 4.36 -4.28
C VAL A 144 7.69 3.21 -3.71
N GLY A 145 7.09 3.43 -2.55
CA GLY A 145 6.17 2.52 -1.90
C GLY A 145 4.80 3.16 -1.71
N LEU A 146 3.76 2.35 -1.76
CA LEU A 146 2.39 2.74 -1.53
C LEU A 146 1.79 1.89 -0.42
N SER A 147 1.11 2.52 0.54
CA SER A 147 0.30 1.87 1.56
C SER A 147 -1.15 2.25 1.35
N GLN A 148 -2.04 1.25 1.29
CA GLN A 148 -3.47 1.49 1.11
C GLN A 148 -4.29 0.82 2.21
N SER A 149 -5.39 1.48 2.57
CA SER A 149 -6.28 1.02 3.64
C SER A 149 -7.74 1.26 3.26
N PHE A 150 -8.58 0.27 3.55
CA PHE A 150 -10.02 0.35 3.38
C PHE A 150 -10.70 0.15 4.72
N ALA A 151 -11.72 0.94 5.01
CA ALA A 151 -12.42 0.87 6.27
C ALA A 151 -13.92 0.70 6.10
N PHE A 152 -14.55 0.15 7.12
CA PHE A 152 -16.00 0.08 7.20
C PHE A 152 -16.63 1.46 7.00
N GLY A 153 -17.79 1.49 6.38
CA GLY A 153 -18.42 2.72 5.93
C GLY A 153 -18.03 3.12 4.51
N GLY A 154 -17.07 2.41 3.88
CA GLY A 154 -16.65 2.67 2.50
C GLY A 154 -15.52 3.68 2.37
N HIS A 155 -14.76 3.93 3.43
CA HIS A 155 -13.59 4.81 3.38
C HIS A 155 -12.40 4.10 2.75
N ASN A 156 -11.75 4.75 1.78
CA ASN A 156 -10.55 4.29 1.12
C ASN A 156 -9.46 5.36 1.25
N ALA A 157 -8.25 4.98 1.63
CA ALA A 157 -7.11 5.89 1.74
C ALA A 157 -5.84 5.26 1.18
N ALA A 158 -4.99 6.06 0.55
CA ALA A 158 -3.65 5.66 0.12
C ALA A 158 -2.62 6.73 0.45
N VAL A 159 -1.45 6.28 0.85
CA VAL A 159 -0.28 7.12 1.11
C VAL A 159 0.86 6.65 0.23
N VAL A 160 1.49 7.58 -0.49
CA VAL A 160 2.68 7.33 -1.30
C VAL A 160 3.91 7.81 -0.54
N LEU A 161 4.89 6.94 -0.45
CA LEU A 161 6.17 7.23 0.20
C LEU A 161 7.30 7.09 -0.80
N ARG A 162 8.33 7.92 -0.66
CA ARG A 162 9.57 7.85 -1.43
C ARG A 162 10.75 7.65 -0.52
N ARG A 163 11.71 6.81 -0.93
CA ARG A 163 12.99 6.67 -0.24
C ARG A 163 13.68 8.03 -0.18
N PHE A 164 14.20 8.38 0.99
CA PHE A 164 14.97 9.58 1.19
C PHE A 164 16.46 9.30 0.94
N GLY A 165 17.10 10.11 0.10
CA GLY A 165 18.54 9.99 -0.22
C GLY A 165 18.81 9.83 -1.68
#